data_aa05061ee8f6a3db3869651ba500aa70
#
_entry.id   aa05061ee8f6a3db3869651ba500aa70
#
_cell.length_a   1.000
_cell.length_b   1.000
_cell.length_c   1.000
_cell.angle_alpha   90.00
_cell.angle_beta   90.00
_cell.angle_gamma   90.00
#
_symmetry.space_group_name_H-M   'P 1'
#
loop_
_entity.id
_entity.type
_entity.pdbx_description
1 polymer ?
#
loop_
_entity_poly.entity_id
_entity_poly.type
_entity_poly.pdbx_seq_one_letter_code
_entity_poly.pdbx_strand_id
1 'polypeptide(L)'
;DAIFWKPAIRWEVTKIEILNPIKWTSVRRNEVGALGRLSTSAIYIEEKRQQRNSLLLKDVRYRIHAKLVFIPFDQRKDTQRENVTDENPGKYNAMFERRASRGQCFNQPYLGTREFSASFKLIIDTDAISQPILEDKDFGIMLYDMDFSDSNNIMPMFFRASMKQGVIDVPPYNSEEILR
;
A
#
# COMPACT_ATOMS: atom_id res chain seq x y z
N ASP A 1 3.27 -2.22 -5.65
CA ASP A 1 3.20 -3.69 -5.81
C ASP A 1 1.96 -4.12 -6.59
N ALA A 2 0.78 -3.60 -6.30
CA ALA A 2 -0.45 -3.99 -7.00
C ALA A 2 -0.39 -3.76 -8.53
N ILE A 3 0.33 -2.74 -8.98
CA ILE A 3 0.53 -2.45 -10.40
C ILE A 3 1.54 -3.40 -11.01
N PHE A 4 2.70 -3.52 -10.38
CA PHE A 4 3.81 -4.35 -10.85
C PHE A 4 4.76 -4.70 -9.71
N TRP A 5 5.00 -5.98 -9.53
CA TRP A 5 5.98 -6.52 -8.60
C TRP A 5 6.69 -7.73 -9.20
N LYS A 6 7.93 -7.94 -8.82
CA LYS A 6 8.76 -9.11 -9.11
C LYS A 6 9.69 -9.38 -7.93
N PRO A 7 10.14 -10.63 -7.70
CA PRO A 7 11.10 -10.94 -6.63
C PRO A 7 12.40 -10.14 -6.68
N ALA A 8 12.75 -9.62 -7.85
CA ALA A 8 13.94 -8.81 -8.09
C ALA A 8 13.80 -7.35 -7.67
N ILE A 9 12.63 -6.91 -7.21
CA ILE A 9 12.38 -5.51 -6.90
C ILE A 9 11.60 -5.35 -5.59
N ARG A 10 11.86 -4.23 -4.92
CA ARG A 10 11.07 -3.72 -3.81
C ARG A 10 10.71 -2.27 -4.09
N TRP A 11 9.47 -1.91 -3.87
CA TRP A 11 9.02 -0.53 -3.89
C TRP A 11 9.19 0.09 -2.52
N GLU A 12 9.91 1.20 -2.44
CA GLU A 12 10.01 1.99 -1.22
C GLU A 12 9.27 3.31 -1.44
N VAL A 13 8.21 3.52 -0.68
CA VAL A 13 7.50 4.79 -0.63
C VAL A 13 8.41 5.80 0.07
N THR A 14 8.63 6.95 -0.56
CA THR A 14 9.49 8.01 -0.02
C THR A 14 8.70 9.20 0.48
N LYS A 15 7.53 9.45 -0.12
CA LYS A 15 6.69 10.59 0.22
C LYS A 15 5.23 10.32 -0.17
N ILE A 16 4.30 10.81 0.66
CA ILE A 16 2.86 10.77 0.37
C ILE A 16 2.34 12.20 0.46
N GLU A 17 1.70 12.67 -0.60
CA GLU A 17 1.04 13.96 -0.64
C GLU A 17 -0.47 13.78 -0.59
N ILE A 18 -1.13 14.49 0.31
CA ILE A 18 -2.57 14.49 0.48
C ILE A 18 -3.15 15.62 -0.37
N LEU A 19 -3.96 15.28 -1.37
CA LEU A 19 -4.44 16.23 -2.37
C LEU A 19 -5.87 16.72 -2.11
N ASN A 20 -6.65 15.98 -1.31
CA ASN A 20 -8.00 16.38 -0.93
C ASN A 20 -8.09 16.58 0.59
N PRO A 21 -8.94 17.51 1.06
CA PRO A 21 -9.18 17.69 2.49
C PRO A 21 -9.61 16.42 3.20
N ILE A 22 -9.14 16.21 4.43
CA ILE A 22 -9.47 15.06 5.24
C ILE A 22 -10.94 15.16 5.69
N LYS A 23 -11.79 14.30 5.12
CA LYS A 23 -13.22 14.23 5.43
C LYS A 23 -13.59 12.86 5.95
N TRP A 24 -14.34 12.82 7.04
CA TRP A 24 -14.82 11.60 7.64
C TRP A 24 -16.29 11.36 7.30
N THR A 25 -16.64 10.10 7.11
CA THR A 25 -18.02 9.63 6.98
C THR A 25 -18.18 8.34 7.78
N SER A 26 -19.39 8.10 8.26
CA SER A 26 -19.72 6.84 8.95
C SER A 26 -20.70 6.03 8.13
N VAL A 27 -20.50 4.74 8.08
CA VAL A 27 -21.37 3.79 7.39
C VAL A 27 -21.74 2.69 8.37
N ARG A 28 -23.05 2.44 8.51
CA ARG A 28 -23.56 1.29 9.27
C ARG A 28 -23.70 0.11 8.33
N ARG A 29 -23.09 -1.00 8.67
CA ARG A 29 -23.10 -2.24 7.87
C ARG A 29 -23.55 -3.43 8.69
N ASN A 30 -24.24 -4.36 8.02
CA ASN A 30 -24.49 -5.68 8.58
C ASN A 30 -23.30 -6.58 8.22
N GLU A 31 -22.67 -7.12 9.23
CA GLU A 31 -21.54 -8.03 9.11
C GLU A 31 -21.87 -9.38 9.76
N VAL A 32 -21.14 -10.42 9.38
CA VAL A 32 -21.21 -11.74 10.00
C VAL A 32 -20.20 -11.81 11.12
N GLY A 33 -20.65 -12.01 12.36
CA GLY A 33 -19.80 -12.10 13.55
C GLY A 33 -19.07 -13.45 13.72
N ALA A 34 -18.82 -14.18 12.62
CA ALA A 34 -18.13 -15.47 12.64
C ALA A 34 -17.11 -15.54 11.50
N LEU A 35 -16.00 -16.24 11.76
CA LEU A 35 -14.98 -16.53 10.76
C LEU A 35 -15.38 -17.80 9.98
N GLY A 36 -15.50 -17.66 8.67
CA GLY A 36 -15.67 -18.80 7.77
C GLY A 36 -14.38 -19.63 7.73
N ARG A 37 -14.43 -20.90 8.14
CA ARG A 37 -13.35 -21.85 8.01
C ARG A 37 -13.88 -23.08 7.27
N LEU A 38 -13.04 -23.72 6.45
CA LEU A 38 -13.40 -24.93 5.69
C LEU A 38 -13.83 -26.11 6.59
N SER A 39 -13.45 -26.10 7.87
CA SER A 39 -13.77 -27.13 8.86
C SER A 39 -14.94 -26.79 9.77
N THR A 40 -15.59 -25.63 9.59
CA THR A 40 -16.72 -25.22 10.43
C THR A 40 -18.06 -25.63 9.84
N SER A 41 -19.03 -25.96 10.71
CA SER A 41 -20.44 -26.09 10.35
C SER A 41 -20.95 -24.84 9.65
N ALA A 42 -22.02 -24.98 8.88
CA ALA A 42 -22.65 -23.85 8.17
C ALA A 42 -22.91 -22.66 9.09
N ILE A 43 -22.58 -21.46 8.63
CA ILE A 43 -22.84 -20.23 9.33
C ILE A 43 -24.20 -19.70 8.86
N TYR A 44 -25.17 -19.66 9.77
CA TYR A 44 -26.49 -19.09 9.51
C TYR A 44 -26.44 -17.58 9.80
N ILE A 45 -26.67 -16.76 8.76
CA ILE A 45 -26.56 -15.29 8.83
C ILE A 45 -27.54 -14.71 9.86
N GLU A 46 -28.72 -15.27 9.99
CA GLU A 46 -29.76 -14.83 10.92
C GLU A 46 -29.29 -14.88 12.38
N GLU A 47 -28.45 -15.86 12.72
CA GLU A 47 -27.94 -16.06 14.07
C GLU A 47 -26.65 -15.23 14.36
N LYS A 48 -25.92 -14.89 13.31
CA LYS A 48 -24.57 -14.29 13.44
C LYS A 48 -24.49 -12.88 12.86
N ARG A 49 -25.62 -12.29 12.44
CA ARG A 49 -25.65 -10.93 11.95
C ARG A 49 -25.35 -9.94 13.06
N GLN A 50 -24.37 -9.06 12.78
CA GLN A 50 -24.02 -7.94 13.66
C GLN A 50 -24.06 -6.64 12.87
N GLN A 51 -24.59 -5.59 13.50
CA GLN A 51 -24.50 -4.24 12.94
C GLN A 51 -23.23 -3.57 13.47
N ARG A 52 -22.39 -3.10 12.56
CA ARG A 52 -21.16 -2.35 12.88
C ARG A 52 -21.16 -0.99 12.21
N ASN A 53 -20.79 0.01 12.99
CA ASN A 53 -20.51 1.33 12.46
C ASN A 53 -19.02 1.40 12.10
N SER A 54 -18.73 1.74 10.85
CA SER A 54 -17.37 1.96 10.37
C SER A 54 -17.18 3.44 10.10
N LEU A 55 -16.07 4.00 10.60
CA LEU A 55 -15.65 5.36 10.30
C LEU A 55 -14.66 5.30 9.15
N LEU A 56 -14.92 6.04 8.08
CA LEU A 56 -14.19 5.99 6.83
C LEU A 56 -13.73 7.38 6.41
N LEU A 57 -12.64 7.45 5.66
CA LEU A 57 -12.28 8.65 4.92
C LEU A 57 -13.08 8.74 3.62
N LYS A 58 -13.55 9.93 3.29
CA LYS A 58 -14.33 10.22 2.09
C LYS A 58 -13.51 11.03 1.10
N ASP A 59 -13.70 10.75 -0.19
CA ASP A 59 -13.08 11.50 -1.31
C ASP A 59 -11.55 11.59 -1.21
N VAL A 60 -10.91 10.50 -0.80
CA VAL A 60 -9.45 10.46 -0.64
C VAL A 60 -8.74 10.53 -1.97
N ARG A 61 -7.66 11.34 -2.01
CA ARG A 61 -6.78 11.46 -3.16
C ARG A 61 -5.36 11.69 -2.70
N TYR A 62 -4.47 10.80 -3.11
CA TYR A 62 -3.06 10.82 -2.73
C TYR A 62 -2.18 10.87 -3.96
N ARG A 63 -1.01 11.52 -3.83
CA ARG A 63 0.12 11.34 -4.72
C ARG A 63 1.21 10.60 -3.95
N ILE A 64 1.57 9.42 -4.44
CA ILE A 64 2.55 8.56 -3.80
C ILE A 64 3.84 8.62 -4.62
N HIS A 65 4.93 8.98 -3.95
CA HIS A 65 6.27 8.93 -4.52
C HIS A 65 6.96 7.66 -4.01
N ALA A 66 7.49 6.89 -4.92
CA ALA A 66 8.18 5.66 -4.60
C ALA A 66 9.43 5.50 -5.47
N LYS A 67 10.43 4.82 -4.94
CA LYS A 67 11.61 4.39 -5.68
C LYS A 67 11.60 2.87 -5.84
N LEU A 68 12.10 2.41 -6.96
CA LEU A 68 12.36 1.01 -7.20
C LEU A 68 13.74 0.66 -6.63
N VAL A 69 13.80 -0.30 -5.74
CA VAL A 69 15.04 -0.89 -5.21
C VAL A 69 15.22 -2.25 -5.86
N PHE A 70 16.34 -2.42 -6.57
CA PHE A 70 16.70 -3.69 -7.19
C PHE A 70 17.35 -4.60 -6.15
N ILE A 71 16.89 -5.85 -6.09
CA ILE A 71 17.41 -6.88 -5.20
C ILE A 71 18.22 -7.86 -6.07
N PRO A 72 19.56 -7.88 -5.95
CA PRO A 72 20.41 -8.80 -6.69
C PRO A 72 20.05 -10.27 -6.41
N PHE A 73 20.36 -11.14 -7.36
CA PHE A 73 19.99 -12.56 -7.30
C PHE A 73 20.50 -13.28 -6.05
N ASP A 74 21.70 -12.96 -5.60
CA ASP A 74 22.36 -13.52 -4.43
C ASP A 74 21.70 -13.12 -3.10
N GLN A 75 20.99 -12.00 -3.08
CA GLN A 75 20.29 -11.48 -1.90
C GLN A 75 18.81 -11.96 -1.81
N ARG A 76 18.33 -12.71 -2.78
CA ARG A 76 16.97 -13.25 -2.78
C ARG A 76 16.90 -14.59 -2.06
N LYS A 77 15.72 -14.89 -1.47
CA LYS A 77 15.44 -16.23 -0.95
C LYS A 77 15.49 -17.25 -2.09
N ASP A 78 15.93 -18.47 -1.81
CA ASP A 78 16.07 -19.53 -2.83
C ASP A 78 14.76 -19.81 -3.60
N THR A 79 13.62 -19.70 -2.93
CA THR A 79 12.29 -19.85 -3.56
C THR A 79 11.91 -18.71 -4.52
N GLN A 80 12.68 -17.62 -4.51
CA GLN A 80 12.45 -16.41 -5.32
C GLN A 80 13.52 -16.21 -6.39
N ARG A 81 14.42 -17.16 -6.55
CA ARG A 81 15.47 -17.16 -7.56
C ARG A 81 14.93 -17.71 -8.87
N GLU A 82 14.43 -16.82 -9.72
CA GLU A 82 14.11 -17.15 -11.11
C GLU A 82 15.40 -16.98 -11.95
N ASN A 83 15.69 -17.92 -12.85
CA ASN A 83 16.79 -17.81 -13.81
C ASN A 83 16.43 -16.83 -14.92
N VAL A 84 16.63 -15.56 -14.68
CA VAL A 84 16.43 -14.51 -15.68
C VAL A 84 17.78 -13.92 -16.06
N THR A 85 18.18 -14.14 -17.30
CA THR A 85 19.52 -13.79 -17.80
C THR A 85 19.76 -12.29 -17.96
N ASP A 86 18.71 -11.45 -18.06
CA ASP A 86 18.84 -10.02 -18.37
C ASP A 86 18.11 -9.12 -17.35
N GLU A 87 18.32 -9.37 -16.08
CA GLU A 87 17.73 -8.54 -15.03
C GLU A 87 18.51 -7.25 -14.81
N ASN A 88 17.82 -6.14 -14.86
CA ASN A 88 18.39 -4.85 -14.46
C ASN A 88 17.27 -3.89 -13.99
N PRO A 89 17.60 -2.88 -13.18
CA PRO A 89 16.64 -1.91 -12.67
C PRO A 89 15.86 -1.18 -13.76
N GLY A 90 16.54 -0.81 -14.86
CA GLY A 90 15.91 -0.08 -15.97
C GLY A 90 14.83 -0.89 -16.68
N LYS A 91 15.03 -2.20 -16.86
CA LYS A 91 14.02 -3.10 -17.42
C LYS A 91 12.76 -3.13 -16.58
N TYR A 92 12.91 -3.25 -15.26
CA TYR A 92 11.77 -3.31 -14.36
C TYR A 92 11.03 -1.97 -14.26
N ASN A 93 11.77 -0.85 -14.25
CA ASN A 93 11.17 0.47 -14.28
C ASN A 93 10.34 0.70 -15.56
N ALA A 94 10.89 0.36 -16.73
CA ALA A 94 10.20 0.45 -18.01
C ALA A 94 8.94 -0.45 -18.06
N MET A 95 8.99 -1.63 -17.45
CA MET A 95 7.82 -2.51 -17.32
C MET A 95 6.72 -1.90 -16.43
N PHE A 96 7.10 -1.28 -15.32
CA PHE A 96 6.18 -0.56 -14.46
C PHE A 96 5.54 0.61 -15.19
N GLU A 97 6.35 1.49 -15.79
CA GLU A 97 5.87 2.67 -16.53
C GLU A 97 4.90 2.31 -17.64
N ARG A 98 5.24 1.28 -18.44
CA ARG A 98 4.36 0.79 -19.50
C ARG A 98 3.00 0.33 -18.98
N ARG A 99 2.96 -0.35 -17.83
CA ARG A 99 1.70 -0.81 -17.22
C ARG A 99 0.94 0.36 -16.61
N ALA A 100 1.61 1.17 -15.82
CA ALA A 100 1.01 2.28 -15.11
C ALA A 100 0.42 3.34 -16.07
N SER A 101 1.12 3.65 -17.18
CA SER A 101 0.63 4.58 -18.20
C SER A 101 -0.62 4.10 -18.92
N ARG A 102 -0.84 2.77 -18.97
CA ARG A 102 -2.02 2.15 -19.57
C ARG A 102 -3.13 1.84 -18.57
N GLY A 103 -2.96 2.21 -17.29
CA GLY A 103 -3.90 1.85 -16.22
C GLY A 103 -3.95 0.35 -15.91
N GLN A 104 -2.92 -0.41 -16.28
CA GLN A 104 -2.85 -1.85 -16.07
C GLN A 104 -2.27 -2.15 -14.68
N CYS A 105 -2.88 -3.09 -13.96
CA CYS A 105 -2.41 -3.59 -12.68
C CYS A 105 -2.51 -5.11 -12.61
N PHE A 106 -1.70 -5.73 -11.78
CA PHE A 106 -1.80 -7.16 -11.49
C PHE A 106 -3.00 -7.44 -10.57
N ASN A 107 -3.11 -6.64 -9.51
CA ASN A 107 -4.27 -6.60 -8.63
C ASN A 107 -4.84 -5.19 -8.62
N GLN A 108 -6.17 -5.08 -8.56
CA GLN A 108 -6.81 -3.77 -8.42
C GLN A 108 -6.35 -3.11 -7.12
N PRO A 109 -5.72 -1.92 -7.15
CA PRO A 109 -5.39 -1.19 -5.95
C PRO A 109 -6.62 -0.86 -5.10
N TYR A 110 -6.45 -0.80 -3.79
CA TYR A 110 -7.52 -0.44 -2.86
C TYR A 110 -6.96 0.36 -1.67
N LEU A 111 -7.82 1.11 -1.02
CA LEU A 111 -7.47 1.94 0.14
C LEU A 111 -8.15 1.36 1.40
N GLY A 112 -7.35 0.75 2.27
CA GLY A 112 -7.82 0.10 3.49
C GLY A 112 -8.28 -1.33 3.24
N THR A 113 -9.49 -1.54 2.73
CA THR A 113 -10.04 -2.87 2.43
C THR A 113 -10.36 -3.04 0.94
N ARG A 114 -10.45 -4.28 0.46
CA ARG A 114 -10.66 -4.59 -0.97
C ARG A 114 -11.96 -4.03 -1.55
N GLU A 115 -12.95 -3.73 -0.72
CA GLU A 115 -14.21 -3.11 -1.14
C GLU A 115 -14.04 -1.65 -1.57
N PHE A 116 -12.96 -0.97 -1.13
CA PHE A 116 -12.64 0.40 -1.50
C PHE A 116 -11.58 0.44 -2.60
N SER A 117 -11.95 -0.06 -3.77
CA SER A 117 -11.07 -0.02 -4.93
C SER A 117 -10.69 1.42 -5.29
N ALA A 118 -9.44 1.61 -5.67
CA ALA A 118 -8.89 2.90 -6.05
C ALA A 118 -8.47 2.91 -7.52
N SER A 119 -8.78 3.99 -8.22
CA SER A 119 -8.16 4.28 -9.50
C SER A 119 -6.77 4.89 -9.29
N PHE A 120 -5.90 4.74 -10.28
CA PHE A 120 -4.57 5.33 -10.25
C PHE A 120 -4.21 5.90 -11.63
N LYS A 121 -3.30 6.87 -11.61
CA LYS A 121 -2.69 7.45 -12.82
C LYS A 121 -1.19 7.61 -12.55
N LEU A 122 -0.36 7.21 -13.50
CA LEU A 122 1.06 7.56 -13.48
C LEU A 122 1.19 9.07 -13.68
N ILE A 123 1.97 9.72 -12.83
CA ILE A 123 2.31 11.14 -12.96
C ILE A 123 3.68 11.23 -13.65
N ILE A 124 3.74 11.99 -14.71
CA ILE A 124 4.97 12.33 -15.43
C ILE A 124 5.25 13.83 -15.30
N ASP A 125 6.49 14.24 -15.54
CA ASP A 125 6.94 15.63 -15.32
C ASP A 125 6.14 16.70 -16.09
N THR A 126 5.51 16.32 -17.18
CA THR A 126 4.67 17.21 -18.01
C THR A 126 3.22 17.34 -17.52
N ASP A 127 2.81 16.55 -16.54
CA ASP A 127 1.45 16.61 -16.02
C ASP A 127 1.21 17.89 -15.18
N ALA A 128 0.01 18.47 -15.32
CA ALA A 128 -0.43 19.52 -14.42
C ALA A 128 -0.62 18.96 -13.01
N ILE A 129 0.20 19.44 -12.07
CA ILE A 129 0.29 18.89 -10.72
C ILE A 129 -0.63 19.66 -9.78
N SER A 130 -1.63 18.98 -9.20
CA SER A 130 -2.42 19.52 -8.09
C SER A 130 -1.52 19.71 -6.86
N GLN A 131 -1.66 20.85 -6.16
CA GLN A 131 -0.92 21.09 -4.93
C GLN A 131 -1.50 20.27 -3.77
N PRO A 132 -0.67 19.80 -2.82
CA PRO A 132 -1.13 19.21 -1.57
C PRO A 132 -1.98 20.21 -0.76
N ILE A 133 -2.78 19.69 0.19
CA ILE A 133 -3.51 20.55 1.13
C ILE A 133 -2.53 21.29 2.07
N LEU A 134 -2.90 22.50 2.49
CA LEU A 134 -2.06 23.30 3.38
C LEU A 134 -2.44 23.04 4.86
N GLU A 135 -2.30 21.78 5.28
CA GLU A 135 -2.61 21.34 6.65
C GLU A 135 -1.43 20.63 7.27
N ASP A 136 -1.23 20.85 8.59
CA ASP A 136 -0.26 20.12 9.40
C ASP A 136 -1.02 19.16 10.33
N LYS A 137 -0.55 17.93 10.48
CA LYS A 137 -1.17 16.94 11.35
C LYS A 137 -0.19 15.87 11.79
N ASP A 138 -0.18 15.54 13.08
CA ASP A 138 0.50 14.35 13.60
C ASP A 138 -0.47 13.15 13.55
N PHE A 139 -0.09 12.11 12.83
CA PHE A 139 -0.85 10.86 12.75
C PHE A 139 -0.39 9.82 13.77
N GLY A 140 0.68 10.11 14.51
CA GLY A 140 1.27 9.17 15.46
C GLY A 140 1.99 8.01 14.74
N ILE A 141 1.88 6.83 15.32
CA ILE A 141 2.53 5.62 14.81
C ILE A 141 1.66 5.02 13.72
N MET A 142 2.21 4.88 12.50
CA MET A 142 1.56 4.26 11.36
C MET A 142 2.34 3.05 10.86
N LEU A 143 1.62 2.12 10.24
CA LEU A 143 2.23 0.97 9.58
C LEU A 143 3.13 1.45 8.44
N TYR A 144 4.39 0.99 8.46
CA TYR A 144 5.36 1.23 7.40
C TYR A 144 5.30 0.11 6.35
N ASP A 145 5.52 -1.12 6.78
CA ASP A 145 5.52 -2.32 5.94
C ASP A 145 5.45 -3.56 6.83
N MET A 146 5.40 -4.73 6.22
CA MET A 146 5.53 -6.02 6.90
C MET A 146 6.95 -6.55 6.68
N ASP A 147 7.59 -7.00 7.75
CA ASP A 147 8.89 -7.68 7.66
C ASP A 147 8.68 -9.17 7.33
N PHE A 148 9.05 -9.54 6.11
CA PHE A 148 9.01 -10.92 5.61
C PHE A 148 10.35 -11.65 5.73
N SER A 149 11.30 -11.14 6.50
CA SER A 149 12.61 -11.77 6.69
C SER A 149 12.47 -13.18 7.27
N ASP A 150 11.60 -13.36 8.25
CA ASP A 150 11.17 -14.67 8.75
C ASP A 150 9.76 -15.01 8.25
N SER A 151 9.67 -16.02 7.38
CA SER A 151 8.37 -16.48 6.83
C SER A 151 7.43 -17.10 7.86
N ASN A 152 7.97 -17.56 9.01
CA ASN A 152 7.17 -18.13 10.09
C ASN A 152 6.69 -17.07 11.09
N ASN A 153 7.33 -15.91 11.13
CA ASN A 153 7.00 -14.83 12.04
C ASN A 153 7.06 -13.48 11.31
N ILE A 154 6.01 -13.18 10.56
CA ILE A 154 5.87 -11.91 9.84
C ILE A 154 5.50 -10.82 10.84
N MET A 155 6.37 -9.82 11.01
CA MET A 155 6.17 -8.72 11.95
C MET A 155 5.85 -7.41 11.23
N PRO A 156 4.91 -6.61 11.76
CA PRO A 156 4.66 -5.28 11.23
C PRO A 156 5.76 -4.30 11.64
N MET A 157 6.20 -3.47 10.71
CA MET A 157 7.08 -2.34 10.96
C MET A 157 6.29 -1.05 10.99
N PHE A 158 6.69 -0.11 11.83
CA PHE A 158 5.98 1.14 12.03
C PHE A 158 6.92 2.34 11.92
N PHE A 159 6.36 3.52 11.71
CA PHE A 159 7.08 4.80 11.79
C PHE A 159 6.16 5.88 12.35
N ARG A 160 6.74 6.95 12.88
CA ARG A 160 5.97 8.11 13.30
C ARG A 160 5.68 9.00 12.10
N ALA A 161 4.41 9.07 11.72
CA ALA A 161 3.96 9.84 10.57
C ALA A 161 3.48 11.23 10.99
N SER A 162 4.13 12.25 10.47
CA SER A 162 3.69 13.64 10.59
C SER A 162 3.49 14.25 9.22
N MET A 163 2.38 14.92 9.03
CA MET A 163 2.07 15.67 7.82
C MET A 163 2.42 17.14 8.04
N LYS A 164 3.19 17.71 7.12
CA LYS A 164 3.49 19.14 7.05
C LYS A 164 3.04 19.67 5.70
N GLN A 165 2.14 20.64 5.72
CA GLN A 165 1.56 21.23 4.50
C GLN A 165 1.08 20.15 3.49
N GLY A 166 0.34 19.17 4.01
CA GLY A 166 -0.20 18.09 3.21
C GLY A 166 0.78 17.01 2.76
N VAL A 167 2.03 17.06 3.21
CA VAL A 167 3.11 16.15 2.83
C VAL A 167 3.54 15.30 4.01
N ILE A 168 3.62 13.99 3.82
CA ILE A 168 4.18 13.02 4.77
C ILE A 168 5.46 12.47 4.14
N ASP A 169 6.59 12.75 4.76
CA ASP A 169 7.86 12.12 4.42
C ASP A 169 7.93 10.73 5.06
N VAL A 170 8.33 9.74 4.28
CA VAL A 170 8.44 8.35 4.73
C VAL A 170 9.93 8.01 4.86
N PRO A 171 10.38 7.55 6.03
CA PRO A 171 11.78 7.24 6.24
C PRO A 171 12.29 6.10 5.35
N PRO A 172 13.57 6.09 4.98
CA PRO A 172 14.17 4.97 4.22
C PRO A 172 14.09 3.65 5.00
N TYR A 173 14.01 2.53 4.29
CA TYR A 173 13.88 1.18 4.88
C TYR A 173 14.91 0.85 5.98
N ASN A 174 16.14 1.37 5.87
CA ASN A 174 17.20 1.15 6.85
C ASN A 174 17.31 2.26 7.92
N SER A 175 16.32 3.15 8.02
CA SER A 175 16.32 4.22 9.02
C SER A 175 16.08 3.68 10.44
N GLU A 176 16.73 4.32 11.43
CA GLU A 176 16.48 4.07 12.85
C GLU A 176 15.08 4.57 13.29
N GLU A 177 14.42 5.39 12.48
CA GLU A 177 13.06 5.86 12.73
C GLU A 177 12.00 4.77 12.51
N ILE A 178 12.39 3.62 11.95
CA ILE A 178 11.49 2.48 11.75
C ILE A 178 11.51 1.59 12.99
N LEU A 179 10.34 1.50 13.62
CA LEU A 179 10.08 0.63 14.77
C LEU A 179 9.80 -0.80 14.28
N ARG A 180 10.60 -1.74 14.75
CA ARG A 180 10.53 -3.17 14.39
C ARG A 180 10.23 -4.02 15.60
#